data_bdd54b98c40a6dd9394480e7537a0918
#
_entry.id   bdd54b98c40a6dd9394480e7537a0918
#
_cell.length_a   1.000
_cell.length_b   1.000
_cell.length_c   1.000
_cell.angle_alpha   90.00
_cell.angle_beta   90.00
_cell.angle_gamma   90.00
#
_symmetry.space_group_name_H-M   'P 1'
#
loop_
_entity.id
_entity.type
_entity.pdbx_description
1 polymer ?
#
loop_
_entity_poly.entity_id
_entity_poly.type
_entity_poly.pdbx_seq_one_letter_code
_entity_poly.pdbx_strand_id
1 'polypeptide(L)'
;MRRIRIFEMPSLYREPMVITGYRFGKGEKSAAIVGAMRGNEIQQLYICSQLVRRLKMLEKEGLLTAGHAVEVIPCVNPSSVNIGKRFWAMDDTDVNRMFPGYDKGETTQRIASGLFQHLIGWKWGI
;
A
#
# COMPACT_ATOMS: atom_id res chain seq x y z
N MET A 1 -5.67 -15.68 -1.07
CA MET A 1 -5.34 -14.30 -0.61
C MET A 1 -4.47 -14.37 0.64
N ARG A 2 -3.40 -13.61 0.65
CA ARG A 2 -2.51 -13.45 1.81
C ARG A 2 -2.44 -11.98 2.19
N ARG A 3 -2.60 -11.67 3.47
CA ARG A 3 -2.37 -10.33 4.00
C ARG A 3 -0.88 -10.15 4.26
N ILE A 4 -0.30 -9.08 3.70
CA ILE A 4 1.13 -8.78 3.79
C ILE A 4 1.30 -7.47 4.57
N ARG A 5 2.14 -7.49 5.59
CA ARG A 5 2.58 -6.28 6.26
C ARG A 5 3.77 -5.73 5.47
N ILE A 6 3.58 -4.57 4.84
CA ILE A 6 4.57 -3.94 3.96
C ILE A 6 5.50 -3.04 4.75
N PHE A 7 4.93 -2.24 5.62
CA PHE A 7 5.66 -1.30 6.44
C PHE A 7 4.97 -1.17 7.80
N GLU A 8 5.75 -1.01 8.84
CA GLU A 8 5.27 -0.74 10.19
C GLU A 8 6.13 0.34 10.85
N MET A 9 5.47 1.31 11.44
CA MET A 9 6.13 2.34 12.24
C MET A 9 5.56 2.28 13.66
N PRO A 10 6.40 1.94 14.66
CA PRO A 10 5.96 1.87 16.05
C PRO A 10 5.56 3.25 16.58
N SER A 11 4.66 3.28 17.52
CA SER A 11 4.29 4.48 18.28
C SER A 11 4.43 4.20 19.76
N LEU A 12 4.87 5.21 20.52
CA LEU A 12 5.07 5.08 21.97
C LEU A 12 3.74 5.01 22.75
N TYR A 13 2.67 5.63 22.22
CA TYR A 13 1.40 5.81 22.95
C TYR A 13 0.16 5.43 22.15
N ARG A 14 0.33 4.92 20.92
CA ARG A 14 -0.77 4.57 20.01
C ARG A 14 -0.47 3.25 19.32
N GLU A 15 -1.49 2.71 18.68
CA GLU A 15 -1.32 1.60 17.76
C GLU A 15 -0.26 1.93 16.69
N PRO A 16 0.58 0.97 16.31
CA PRO A 16 1.57 1.19 15.26
C PRO A 16 0.87 1.54 13.93
N MET A 17 1.46 2.44 13.18
CA MET A 17 1.03 2.68 11.81
C MET A 17 1.49 1.53 10.93
N VAL A 18 0.55 0.89 10.23
CA VAL A 18 0.82 -0.28 9.38
C VAL A 18 0.30 -0.03 7.97
N ILE A 19 1.16 -0.26 6.97
CA ILE A 19 0.74 -0.37 5.57
C ILE A 19 0.54 -1.85 5.26
N THR A 20 -0.66 -2.18 4.81
CA THR A 20 -1.06 -3.56 4.50
C THR A 20 -1.31 -3.72 3.01
N GLY A 21 -0.77 -4.79 2.43
CA GLY A 21 -1.10 -5.27 1.10
C GLY A 21 -1.88 -6.59 1.15
N TYR A 22 -2.59 -6.86 0.07
CA TYR A 22 -3.31 -8.12 -0.15
C TYR A 22 -2.76 -8.77 -1.41
N ARG A 23 -2.12 -9.92 -1.25
CA ARG A 23 -1.48 -10.67 -2.35
C ARG A 23 -2.32 -11.85 -2.77
N PHE A 24 -2.46 -12.00 -4.07
CA PHE A 24 -3.20 -13.06 -4.77
C PHE A 24 -2.27 -13.81 -5.71
N GLY A 25 -2.52 -15.08 -5.90
CA GLY A 25 -1.69 -15.96 -6.71
C GLY A 25 -0.35 -16.29 -6.05
N LYS A 26 0.48 -17.03 -6.78
CA LYS A 26 1.83 -17.46 -6.36
C LYS A 26 2.76 -17.42 -7.56
N GLY A 27 4.03 -17.08 -7.34
CA GLY A 27 5.05 -17.06 -8.38
C GLY A 27 5.64 -15.68 -8.61
N GLU A 28 5.82 -15.32 -9.89
CA GLU A 28 6.38 -14.03 -10.28
C GLU A 28 5.56 -12.85 -9.73
N LYS A 29 6.20 -11.88 -9.15
CA LYS A 29 5.58 -10.63 -8.67
C LYS A 29 5.25 -9.73 -9.87
N SER A 30 4.11 -9.96 -10.48
CA SER A 30 3.76 -9.35 -11.77
C SER A 30 3.29 -7.91 -11.62
N ALA A 31 2.34 -7.64 -10.74
CA ALA A 31 1.81 -6.28 -10.57
C ALA A 31 1.52 -5.95 -9.11
N ALA A 32 1.89 -4.75 -8.69
CA ALA A 32 1.48 -4.14 -7.43
C ALA A 32 0.65 -2.89 -7.73
N ILE A 33 -0.57 -2.84 -7.17
CA ILE A 33 -1.50 -1.73 -7.32
C ILE A 33 -1.57 -0.97 -6.00
N VAL A 34 -1.29 0.33 -6.05
CA VAL A 34 -1.20 1.20 -4.88
C VAL A 34 -2.29 2.25 -4.91
N GLY A 35 -3.08 2.34 -3.85
CA GLY A 35 -4.12 3.34 -3.68
C GLY A 35 -3.88 4.25 -2.48
N ALA A 36 -4.69 5.31 -2.38
CA ALA A 36 -4.74 6.27 -1.27
C ALA A 36 -3.35 6.66 -0.73
N MET A 37 -2.48 7.18 -1.61
CA MET A 37 -1.20 7.79 -1.26
C MET A 37 -1.41 9.07 -0.44
N ARG A 38 -2.48 9.79 -0.74
CA ARG A 38 -2.95 10.96 -0.02
C ARG A 38 -4.29 10.69 0.65
N GLY A 39 -4.55 11.31 1.78
CA GLY A 39 -5.73 11.03 2.57
C GLY A 39 -7.07 11.44 1.96
N ASN A 40 -7.06 12.33 0.98
CA ASN A 40 -8.25 12.74 0.24
C ASN A 40 -8.52 11.91 -1.04
N GLU A 41 -7.70 10.90 -1.31
CA GLU A 41 -7.85 10.02 -2.49
C GLU A 41 -8.79 8.83 -2.21
N ILE A 42 -10.00 9.12 -1.73
CA ILE A 42 -11.00 8.13 -1.34
C ILE A 42 -11.45 7.26 -2.52
N GLN A 43 -11.48 7.82 -3.74
CA GLN A 43 -11.80 7.07 -4.94
C GLN A 43 -10.81 5.92 -5.18
N GLN A 44 -9.52 6.15 -4.99
CA GLN A 44 -8.50 5.12 -5.13
C GLN A 44 -8.66 4.02 -4.07
N LEU A 45 -8.95 4.41 -2.82
CA LEU A 45 -9.23 3.47 -1.75
C LEU A 45 -10.43 2.57 -2.09
N TYR A 46 -11.52 3.16 -2.60
CA TYR A 46 -12.70 2.43 -3.03
C TYR A 46 -12.38 1.45 -4.17
N ILE A 47 -11.69 1.92 -5.23
CA ILE A 47 -11.29 1.09 -6.38
C ILE A 47 -10.44 -0.09 -5.89
N CYS A 48 -9.44 0.15 -5.06
CA CYS A 48 -8.60 -0.92 -4.51
C CYS A 48 -9.40 -1.91 -3.67
N SER A 49 -10.37 -1.45 -2.89
CA SER A 49 -11.23 -2.34 -2.11
C SER A 49 -12.09 -3.27 -2.99
N GLN A 50 -12.64 -2.74 -4.08
CA GLN A 50 -13.38 -3.52 -5.06
C GLN A 50 -12.47 -4.51 -5.80
N LEU A 51 -11.25 -4.09 -6.12
CA LEU A 51 -10.25 -4.95 -6.77
C LEU A 51 -9.87 -6.14 -5.86
N VAL A 52 -9.65 -5.91 -4.58
CA VAL A 52 -9.40 -6.97 -3.58
C VAL A 52 -10.55 -7.97 -3.56
N ARG A 53 -11.81 -7.52 -3.55
CA ARG A 53 -12.98 -8.41 -3.61
C ARG A 53 -13.01 -9.27 -4.87
N ARG A 54 -12.78 -8.64 -6.04
CA ARG A 54 -12.78 -9.32 -7.35
C ARG A 54 -11.66 -10.35 -7.44
N LEU A 55 -10.44 -9.97 -7.09
CA LEU A 55 -9.28 -10.87 -7.12
C LEU A 55 -9.46 -12.05 -6.16
N LYS A 56 -10.08 -11.83 -4.99
CA LYS A 56 -10.41 -12.92 -4.06
C LYS A 56 -11.38 -13.93 -4.66
N MET A 57 -12.38 -13.46 -5.40
CA MET A 57 -13.31 -14.33 -6.12
C MET A 57 -12.60 -15.12 -7.23
N LEU A 58 -11.84 -14.44 -8.07
CA LEU A 58 -11.08 -15.07 -9.17
C LEU A 58 -10.08 -16.11 -8.65
N GLU A 59 -9.39 -15.83 -7.55
CA GLU A 59 -8.47 -16.79 -6.92
C GLU A 59 -9.23 -18.03 -6.42
N LYS A 60 -10.40 -17.84 -5.78
CA LYS A 60 -11.24 -18.95 -5.29
C LYS A 60 -11.76 -19.83 -6.43
N GLU A 61 -12.06 -19.22 -7.58
CA GLU A 61 -12.56 -19.91 -8.78
C GLU A 61 -11.43 -20.51 -9.64
N GLY A 62 -10.16 -20.31 -9.25
CA GLY A 62 -9.01 -20.83 -10.00
C GLY A 62 -8.74 -20.08 -11.32
N LEU A 63 -9.25 -18.87 -11.46
CA LEU A 63 -9.16 -18.07 -12.70
C LEU A 63 -7.94 -17.13 -12.74
N LEU A 64 -7.09 -17.14 -11.72
CA LEU A 64 -5.83 -16.41 -11.77
C LEU A 64 -4.79 -17.19 -12.57
N THR A 65 -4.04 -16.49 -13.41
CA THR A 65 -2.96 -17.08 -14.19
C THR A 65 -1.92 -17.75 -13.28
N ALA A 66 -1.66 -19.02 -13.53
CA ALA A 66 -0.67 -19.78 -12.77
C ALA A 66 0.72 -19.17 -12.92
N GLY A 67 1.53 -19.23 -11.84
CA GLY A 67 2.89 -18.71 -11.82
C GLY A 67 3.00 -17.20 -11.68
N HIS A 68 1.90 -16.48 -11.48
CA HIS A 68 1.88 -15.03 -11.31
C HIS A 68 1.23 -14.62 -9.99
N ALA A 69 1.73 -13.52 -9.42
CA ALA A 69 1.17 -12.90 -8.24
C ALA A 69 0.81 -11.43 -8.51
N VAL A 70 -0.30 -10.99 -7.92
CA VAL A 70 -0.76 -9.60 -7.91
C VAL A 70 -0.91 -9.16 -6.47
N GLU A 71 -0.54 -7.93 -6.17
CA GLU A 71 -0.72 -7.33 -4.86
C GLU A 71 -1.49 -6.02 -4.95
N VAL A 72 -2.41 -5.81 -4.02
CA VAL A 72 -3.15 -4.56 -3.89
C VAL A 72 -2.86 -3.96 -2.53
N ILE A 73 -2.44 -2.70 -2.52
CA ILE A 73 -2.13 -1.88 -1.34
C ILE A 73 -3.16 -0.76 -1.29
N PRO A 74 -4.29 -0.94 -0.60
CA PRO A 74 -5.40 0.01 -0.71
C PRO A 74 -5.11 1.38 -0.14
N CYS A 75 -4.25 1.45 0.88
CA CYS A 75 -4.01 2.69 1.61
C CYS A 75 -2.57 2.77 2.10
N VAL A 76 -1.86 3.79 1.63
CA VAL A 76 -0.50 4.11 2.07
C VAL A 76 -0.51 5.04 3.27
N ASN A 77 -1.51 5.92 3.34
CA ASN A 77 -1.58 6.97 4.37
C ASN A 77 -2.89 6.89 5.18
N PRO A 78 -3.05 5.88 6.03
CA PRO A 78 -4.29 5.69 6.80
C PRO A 78 -4.58 6.85 7.76
N SER A 79 -3.54 7.49 8.32
CA SER A 79 -3.72 8.62 9.23
C SER A 79 -4.38 9.82 8.56
N SER A 80 -3.95 10.14 7.32
CA SER A 80 -4.54 11.24 6.56
C SER A 80 -5.90 10.90 5.97
N VAL A 81 -6.15 9.64 5.64
CA VAL A 81 -7.49 9.16 5.22
C VAL A 81 -8.49 9.38 6.34
N ASN A 82 -8.16 9.06 7.57
CA ASN A 82 -9.04 9.22 8.73
C ASN A 82 -9.53 10.66 8.96
N ILE A 83 -8.75 11.63 8.52
CA ILE A 83 -9.08 13.06 8.65
C ILE A 83 -9.38 13.75 7.31
N GLY A 84 -9.38 13.00 6.21
CA GLY A 84 -9.69 13.49 4.87
C GLY A 84 -8.70 14.53 4.32
N LYS A 85 -7.46 14.55 4.83
CA LYS A 85 -6.44 15.52 4.42
C LYS A 85 -5.49 14.93 3.38
N ARG A 86 -5.02 15.80 2.49
CA ARG A 86 -4.07 15.44 1.43
C ARG A 86 -2.73 14.97 1.99
N PHE A 87 -2.18 15.73 2.94
CA PHE A 87 -0.83 15.56 3.46
C PHE A 87 -0.81 14.72 4.74
N TRP A 88 0.37 14.27 5.13
CA TRP A 88 0.58 13.65 6.42
C TRP A 88 0.22 14.62 7.54
N ALA A 89 -0.60 14.18 8.49
CA ALA A 89 -1.23 15.07 9.47
C ALA A 89 -0.27 15.75 10.45
N MET A 90 0.92 15.18 10.63
CA MET A 90 1.87 15.65 11.65
C MET A 90 2.89 16.68 11.12
N ASP A 91 3.22 16.61 9.82
CA ASP A 91 4.27 17.44 9.22
C ASP A 91 3.82 18.17 7.94
N ASP A 92 2.56 18.04 7.59
CA ASP A 92 1.95 18.63 6.38
C ASP A 92 2.67 18.27 5.07
N THR A 93 3.35 17.10 5.05
CA THR A 93 4.17 16.66 3.94
C THR A 93 3.43 15.67 3.05
N ASP A 94 3.62 15.79 1.74
CA ASP A 94 3.08 14.87 0.74
C ASP A 94 3.98 13.65 0.58
N VAL A 95 3.55 12.48 1.08
CA VAL A 95 4.28 11.21 0.95
C VAL A 95 4.66 10.94 -0.52
N ASN A 96 3.78 11.30 -1.47
CA ASN A 96 4.02 11.10 -2.89
C ASN A 96 5.23 11.90 -3.45
N ARG A 97 5.70 12.91 -2.73
CA ARG A 97 6.88 13.72 -3.09
C ARG A 97 8.16 13.23 -2.44
N MET A 98 8.08 12.24 -1.55
CA MET A 98 9.21 11.79 -0.75
C MET A 98 9.99 10.61 -1.37
N PHE A 99 9.50 10.02 -2.45
CA PHE A 99 10.18 8.89 -3.09
C PHE A 99 11.54 9.26 -3.68
N PRO A 100 12.57 8.40 -3.57
CA PRO A 100 12.54 7.03 -3.05
C PRO A 100 12.51 6.91 -1.52
N GLY A 101 12.55 8.02 -0.81
CA GLY A 101 12.51 8.08 0.65
C GLY A 101 13.89 7.91 1.31
N TYR A 102 13.86 7.93 2.64
CA TYR A 102 15.03 7.73 3.49
C TYR A 102 14.61 7.04 4.80
N ASP A 103 15.22 5.91 5.12
CA ASP A 103 14.82 5.07 6.25
C ASP A 103 15.10 5.69 7.63
N LYS A 104 16.04 6.62 7.70
CA LYS A 104 16.38 7.40 8.91
C LYS A 104 15.85 8.81 8.89
N GLY A 105 14.98 9.14 7.93
CA GLY A 105 14.39 10.46 7.77
C GLY A 105 13.13 10.68 8.61
N GLU A 106 12.41 11.74 8.28
CA GLU A 106 11.10 12.04 8.84
C GLU A 106 10.07 10.97 8.49
N THR A 107 8.93 10.98 9.16
CA THR A 107 7.87 9.98 9.01
C THR A 107 7.51 9.69 7.55
N THR A 108 7.25 10.72 6.76
CA THR A 108 6.87 10.59 5.34
C THR A 108 7.99 10.03 4.48
N GLN A 109 9.24 10.36 4.76
CA GLN A 109 10.42 9.80 4.09
C GLN A 109 10.58 8.31 4.41
N ARG A 110 10.36 7.91 5.65
CA ARG A 110 10.42 6.51 6.09
C ARG A 110 9.30 5.68 5.47
N ILE A 111 8.09 6.22 5.39
CA ILE A 111 6.95 5.58 4.70
C ILE A 111 7.29 5.37 3.22
N ALA A 112 7.77 6.41 2.55
CA ALA A 112 8.16 6.34 1.14
C ALA A 112 9.28 5.32 0.91
N SER A 113 10.30 5.29 1.76
CA SER A 113 11.39 4.31 1.69
C SER A 113 10.89 2.88 1.85
N GLY A 114 10.09 2.60 2.88
CA GLY A 114 9.55 1.26 3.13
C GLY A 114 8.68 0.75 1.98
N LEU A 115 7.81 1.61 1.45
CA LEU A 115 6.99 1.27 0.29
C LEU A 115 7.83 1.07 -0.97
N PHE A 116 8.80 1.94 -1.24
CA PHE A 116 9.69 1.85 -2.40
C PHE A 116 10.48 0.54 -2.39
N GLN A 117 11.10 0.18 -1.27
CA GLN A 117 11.85 -1.07 -1.12
C GLN A 117 10.97 -2.30 -1.36
N HIS A 118 9.70 -2.24 -0.98
CA HIS A 118 8.75 -3.30 -1.27
C HIS A 118 8.39 -3.39 -2.75
N LEU A 119 8.19 -2.24 -3.40
CA LEU A 119 7.72 -2.15 -4.80
C LEU A 119 8.79 -2.48 -5.83
N ILE A 120 10.06 -2.21 -5.60
CA ILE A 120 11.14 -2.50 -6.56
C ILE A 120 11.27 -3.99 -6.91
N GLY A 121 10.69 -4.88 -6.11
CA GLY A 121 10.63 -6.31 -6.40
C GLY A 121 9.48 -6.72 -7.34
N TRP A 122 8.65 -5.78 -7.79
CA TRP A 122 7.50 -6.02 -8.66
C TRP A 122 7.79 -5.58 -10.08
N LYS A 123 7.30 -6.35 -11.06
CA LYS A 123 7.52 -6.06 -12.49
C LYS A 123 6.79 -4.79 -12.93
N TRP A 124 5.56 -4.59 -12.44
CA TRP A 124 4.71 -3.43 -12.70
C TRP A 124 4.20 -2.83 -11.41
N GLY A 125 4.33 -1.52 -11.26
CA GLY A 125 3.69 -0.72 -10.21
C GLY A 125 2.65 0.22 -10.84
N ILE A 126 1.44 0.23 -10.29
CA ILE A 126 0.30 1.05 -10.75
C ILE A 126 -0.26 1.85 -9.58
#